data_d51ee44bba5d35566d63677c68d97d6f
#
_entry.id   d51ee44bba5d35566d63677c68d97d6f
#
_cell.length_a   1.000
_cell.length_b   1.000
_cell.length_c   1.000
_cell.angle_alpha   90.00
_cell.angle_beta   90.00
_cell.angle_gamma   90.00
#
_symmetry.space_group_name_H-M   'P 1'
#
loop_
_entity.id
_entity.type
_entity.pdbx_description
1 polymer ?
#
loop_
_entity_poly.entity_id
_entity_poly.type
_entity_poly.pdbx_seq_one_letter_code
_entity_poly.pdbx_strand_id
1 'polypeptide(L)'
;MGPLAPYEIISENTNFLLAFFIGIAFGWVLESSGFSSSRKLAGIFYGYDTVVLKVFFTGAITAMLGLLFMSLFGWIDLDLVYVNPTYLTSAIIGGVVMGAGFIMGGFCPGTSFCGAAIGKIDAMVFVGGLFIGVYGFAFTYPWWEKMYMAKYLGEPKVSEKLGMSGRF
;
A
#
# COMPACT_ATOMS: atom_id res chain seq x y z
N MET A 1 2.41 -18.50 -15.60
CA MET A 1 1.93 -19.49 -14.63
C MET A 1 1.69 -18.88 -13.23
N GLY A 2 1.79 -17.63 -13.07
CA GLY A 2 1.30 -16.86 -11.92
C GLY A 2 0.22 -15.88 -12.36
N PRO A 3 -0.60 -15.36 -11.44
CA PRO A 3 -0.53 -15.49 -9.97
C PRO A 3 -1.01 -16.86 -9.45
N LEU A 4 -0.34 -17.37 -8.42
CA LEU A 4 -0.55 -18.75 -7.94
C LEU A 4 -1.88 -18.96 -7.19
N ALA A 5 -2.37 -17.90 -6.52
CA ALA A 5 -3.59 -17.98 -5.74
C ALA A 5 -4.87 -18.08 -6.59
N PRO A 6 -5.07 -17.31 -7.68
CA PRO A 6 -6.23 -17.45 -8.56
C PRO A 6 -6.31 -18.78 -9.30
N TYR A 7 -5.16 -19.44 -9.51
CA TYR A 7 -5.12 -20.76 -10.14
C TYR A 7 -5.32 -21.92 -9.16
N GLU A 8 -5.60 -21.67 -7.89
CA GLU A 8 -5.78 -22.67 -6.83
C GLU A 8 -4.62 -23.68 -6.72
N ILE A 9 -3.41 -23.30 -7.22
CA ILE A 9 -2.21 -24.14 -7.18
C ILE A 9 -1.71 -24.29 -5.73
N ILE A 10 -2.01 -23.30 -4.89
CA ILE A 10 -1.61 -23.26 -3.49
C ILE A 10 -2.84 -23.40 -2.61
N SER A 11 -2.82 -24.40 -1.72
CA SER A 11 -3.83 -24.55 -0.68
C SER A 11 -3.91 -23.30 0.19
N GLU A 12 -5.11 -22.97 0.67
CA GLU A 12 -5.36 -21.80 1.53
C GLU A 12 -4.42 -21.74 2.75
N ASN A 13 -4.18 -22.89 3.38
CA ASN A 13 -3.24 -22.99 4.51
C ASN A 13 -1.79 -22.65 4.11
N THR A 14 -1.36 -23.05 2.92
CA THR A 14 -0.01 -22.75 2.42
C THR A 14 0.13 -21.27 2.07
N ASN A 15 -0.95 -20.65 1.59
CA ASN A 15 -0.98 -19.21 1.33
C ASN A 15 -0.80 -18.38 2.62
N PHE A 16 -1.46 -18.75 3.71
CA PHE A 16 -1.27 -18.12 5.01
C PHE A 16 0.16 -18.29 5.54
N LEU A 17 0.75 -19.47 5.37
CA LEU A 17 2.13 -19.73 5.78
C LEU A 17 3.13 -18.87 4.99
N LEU A 18 2.97 -18.78 3.68
CA LEU A 18 3.80 -17.92 2.82
C LEU A 18 3.63 -16.45 3.19
N ALA A 19 2.41 -15.98 3.40
CA ALA A 19 2.13 -14.61 3.81
C ALA A 19 2.80 -14.27 5.15
N PHE A 20 2.82 -15.22 6.09
CA PHE A 20 3.49 -15.07 7.39
C PHE A 20 5.01 -14.87 7.23
N PHE A 21 5.68 -15.71 6.43
CA PHE A 21 7.13 -15.58 6.21
C PHE A 21 7.48 -14.30 5.44
N ILE A 22 6.69 -13.94 4.43
CA ILE A 22 6.86 -12.69 3.69
C ILE A 22 6.67 -11.49 4.64
N GLY A 23 5.67 -11.55 5.53
CA GLY A 23 5.41 -10.53 6.53
C GLY A 23 6.58 -10.33 7.49
N ILE A 24 7.19 -11.42 7.98
CA ILE A 24 8.39 -11.36 8.84
C ILE A 24 9.55 -10.71 8.09
N ALA A 25 9.83 -11.15 6.88
CA ALA A 25 10.92 -10.59 6.07
C ALA A 25 10.69 -9.10 5.78
N PHE A 26 9.48 -8.71 5.44
CA PHE A 26 9.11 -7.33 5.19
C PHE A 26 9.24 -6.45 6.45
N GLY A 27 8.75 -6.93 7.60
CA GLY A 27 8.89 -6.23 8.88
C GLY A 27 10.36 -6.03 9.28
N TRP A 28 11.19 -7.04 9.06
CA TRP A 28 12.63 -6.96 9.32
C TRP A 28 13.32 -5.93 8.42
N VAL A 29 12.99 -5.89 7.14
CA VAL A 29 13.52 -4.88 6.19
C VAL A 29 13.09 -3.48 6.59
N LEU A 30 11.83 -3.27 6.98
CA LEU A 30 11.33 -1.97 7.44
C LEU A 30 12.06 -1.49 8.70
N GLU A 31 12.29 -2.38 9.67
CA GLU A 31 12.99 -2.02 10.91
C GLU A 31 14.47 -1.72 10.63
N SER A 32 15.15 -2.57 9.87
CA SER A 32 16.57 -2.38 9.53
C SER A 32 16.82 -1.10 8.73
N SER A 33 15.84 -0.66 7.96
CA SER A 33 15.90 0.61 7.20
C SER A 33 15.53 1.83 8.05
N GLY A 34 15.10 1.62 9.31
CA GLY A 34 14.74 2.68 10.24
C GLY A 34 13.37 3.34 9.95
N PHE A 35 12.49 2.66 9.23
CA PHE A 35 11.13 3.15 8.96
C PHE A 35 10.19 3.09 10.16
N SER A 36 10.59 2.46 11.24
CA SER A 36 9.89 2.53 12.52
C SER A 36 10.12 3.85 13.28
N SER A 37 10.94 4.78 12.74
CA SER A 37 11.22 6.07 13.36
C SER A 37 10.35 7.18 12.78
N SER A 38 9.45 7.75 13.61
CA SER A 38 8.60 8.89 13.25
C SER A 38 9.41 10.10 12.75
N ARG A 39 10.59 10.33 13.32
CA ARG A 39 11.47 11.44 12.92
C ARG A 39 11.98 11.29 11.49
N LYS A 40 12.36 10.07 11.08
CA LYS A 40 12.80 9.81 9.69
C LYS A 40 11.68 9.99 8.70
N LEU A 41 10.49 9.50 9.03
CA LEU A 41 9.34 9.57 8.15
C LEU A 41 8.84 11.02 8.01
N ALA A 42 8.70 11.73 9.12
CA ALA A 42 8.32 13.15 9.11
C ALA A 42 9.39 14.03 8.43
N GLY A 43 10.65 13.60 8.47
CA GLY A 43 11.78 14.31 7.86
C GLY A 43 11.62 14.66 6.39
N ILE A 44 10.82 13.90 5.64
CA ILE A 44 10.48 14.17 4.24
C ILE A 44 9.79 15.54 4.12
N PHE A 45 8.81 15.80 4.97
CA PHE A 45 8.00 17.02 4.91
C PHE A 45 8.78 18.26 5.38
N TYR A 46 9.75 18.05 6.24
CA TYR A 46 10.66 19.12 6.71
C TYR A 46 11.90 19.29 5.82
N GLY A 47 12.08 18.44 4.80
CA GLY A 47 13.14 18.56 3.80
C GLY A 47 14.55 18.16 4.27
N TYR A 48 14.71 17.62 5.48
CA TYR A 48 16.04 17.22 5.97
C TYR A 48 16.38 15.75 5.76
N ASP A 49 15.41 14.88 5.49
CA ASP A 49 15.64 13.46 5.21
C ASP A 49 14.81 12.98 4.01
N THR A 50 15.48 12.71 2.90
CA THR A 50 14.84 12.22 1.66
C THR A 50 15.01 10.71 1.46
N VAL A 51 15.61 9.99 2.40
CA VAL A 51 15.91 8.56 2.28
C VAL A 51 14.63 7.76 2.06
N VAL A 52 13.60 8.05 2.84
CA VAL A 52 12.30 7.36 2.73
C VAL A 52 11.69 7.54 1.33
N LEU A 53 11.73 8.75 0.79
CA LEU A 53 11.23 9.04 -0.56
C LEU A 53 12.00 8.25 -1.62
N LYS A 54 13.33 8.22 -1.52
CA LYS A 54 14.19 7.45 -2.44
C LYS A 54 13.85 5.95 -2.38
N VAL A 55 13.68 5.40 -1.19
CA VAL A 55 13.34 3.98 -1.02
C VAL A 55 11.97 3.65 -1.62
N PHE A 56 10.95 4.51 -1.40
CA PHE A 56 9.64 4.30 -2.01
C PHE A 56 9.69 4.33 -3.55
N PHE A 57 10.36 5.32 -4.14
CA PHE A 57 10.47 5.40 -5.60
C PHE A 57 11.30 4.26 -6.17
N THR A 58 12.41 3.91 -5.54
CA THR A 58 13.24 2.78 -5.97
C THR A 58 12.45 1.47 -5.88
N GLY A 59 11.72 1.26 -4.77
CA GLY A 59 10.87 0.10 -4.60
C GLY A 59 9.76 0.01 -5.66
N ALA A 60 9.08 1.12 -5.94
CA ALA A 60 8.03 1.18 -6.96
C ALA A 60 8.57 0.88 -8.36
N ILE A 61 9.70 1.49 -8.74
CA ILE A 61 10.35 1.23 -10.03
C ILE A 61 10.81 -0.22 -10.14
N THR A 62 11.43 -0.76 -9.09
CA THR A 62 11.88 -2.15 -9.06
C THR A 62 10.73 -3.13 -9.18
N ALA A 63 9.62 -2.88 -8.46
CA ALA A 63 8.42 -3.69 -8.55
C ALA A 63 7.79 -3.63 -9.96
N MET A 64 7.70 -2.44 -10.55
CA MET A 64 7.17 -2.25 -11.90
C MET A 64 8.02 -2.99 -12.94
N LEU A 65 9.34 -2.84 -12.89
CA LEU A 65 10.25 -3.54 -13.80
C LEU A 65 10.21 -5.05 -13.58
N GLY A 66 10.17 -5.49 -12.32
CA GLY A 66 10.05 -6.91 -11.97
C GLY A 66 8.78 -7.55 -12.56
N LEU A 67 7.63 -6.91 -12.39
CA LEU A 67 6.37 -7.38 -12.98
C LEU A 67 6.41 -7.38 -14.50
N LEU A 68 7.01 -6.35 -15.11
CA LEU A 68 7.17 -6.28 -16.58
C LEU A 68 8.02 -7.44 -17.10
N PHE A 69 9.19 -7.70 -16.50
CA PHE A 69 10.05 -8.80 -16.92
C PHE A 69 9.37 -10.16 -16.70
N MET A 70 8.73 -10.37 -15.56
CA MET A 70 8.01 -11.62 -15.29
C MET A 70 6.86 -11.85 -16.27
N SER A 71 6.19 -10.79 -16.71
CA SER A 71 5.18 -10.87 -17.76
C SER A 71 5.78 -11.17 -19.13
N LEU A 72 6.90 -10.55 -19.50
CA LEU A 72 7.61 -10.83 -20.77
C LEU A 72 8.11 -12.28 -20.85
N PHE A 73 8.54 -12.85 -19.74
CA PHE A 73 8.93 -14.26 -19.66
C PHE A 73 7.74 -15.23 -19.58
N GLY A 74 6.51 -14.72 -19.56
CA GLY A 74 5.30 -15.53 -19.46
C GLY A 74 5.10 -16.22 -18.10
N TRP A 75 5.78 -15.75 -17.07
CA TRP A 75 5.67 -16.29 -15.71
C TRP A 75 4.44 -15.78 -14.98
N ILE A 76 4.00 -14.56 -15.31
CA ILE A 76 2.83 -13.92 -14.70
C ILE A 76 1.90 -13.42 -15.79
N ASP A 77 0.61 -13.72 -15.62
CA ASP A 77 -0.47 -13.14 -16.41
C ASP A 77 -0.97 -11.88 -15.70
N LEU A 78 -0.73 -10.72 -16.31
CA LEU A 78 -1.12 -9.43 -15.74
C LEU A 78 -2.63 -9.21 -15.77
N ASP A 79 -3.37 -9.91 -16.62
CA ASP A 79 -4.83 -9.77 -16.69
C ASP A 79 -5.53 -10.38 -15.46
N LEU A 80 -4.84 -11.30 -14.77
CA LEU A 80 -5.32 -11.91 -13.51
C LEU A 80 -4.90 -11.13 -12.27
N VAL A 81 -4.07 -10.11 -12.42
CA VAL A 81 -3.69 -9.23 -11.31
C VAL A 81 -4.84 -8.28 -11.01
N TYR A 82 -5.42 -8.42 -9.83
CA TYR A 82 -6.51 -7.56 -9.40
C TYR A 82 -6.05 -6.13 -9.19
N VAL A 83 -6.66 -5.21 -9.91
CA VAL A 83 -6.44 -3.76 -9.76
C VAL A 83 -7.69 -3.14 -9.16
N ASN A 84 -7.55 -2.46 -8.04
CA ASN A 84 -8.67 -1.78 -7.40
C ASN A 84 -9.26 -0.69 -8.32
N PRO A 85 -10.61 -0.62 -8.42
CA PRO A 85 -11.26 0.46 -9.14
C PRO A 85 -10.96 1.82 -8.52
N THR A 86 -10.72 2.81 -9.36
CA THR A 86 -10.30 4.14 -8.91
C THR A 86 -11.49 5.09 -8.80
N TYR A 87 -11.71 5.57 -7.57
CA TYR A 87 -12.67 6.64 -7.27
C TYR A 87 -11.89 7.94 -7.02
N LEU A 88 -11.83 8.82 -8.01
CA LEU A 88 -10.95 9.99 -7.99
C LEU A 88 -11.23 10.92 -6.80
N THR A 89 -12.50 11.20 -6.52
CA THR A 89 -12.88 12.10 -5.43
C THR A 89 -12.44 11.55 -4.07
N SER A 90 -12.67 10.26 -3.83
CA SER A 90 -12.25 9.59 -2.58
C SER A 90 -10.75 9.53 -2.45
N ALA A 91 -10.03 9.28 -3.56
CA ALA A 91 -8.57 9.22 -3.55
C ALA A 91 -7.96 10.58 -3.18
N ILE A 92 -8.50 11.68 -3.70
CA ILE A 92 -8.02 13.04 -3.37
C ILE A 92 -8.31 13.38 -1.91
N ILE A 93 -9.54 13.21 -1.45
CA ILE A 93 -9.94 13.54 -0.08
C ILE A 93 -9.19 12.65 0.92
N GLY A 94 -9.19 11.34 0.68
CA GLY A 94 -8.47 10.38 1.52
C GLY A 94 -6.97 10.65 1.56
N GLY A 95 -6.37 11.01 0.43
CA GLY A 95 -4.96 11.38 0.34
C GLY A 95 -4.61 12.62 1.16
N VAL A 96 -5.45 13.66 1.13
CA VAL A 96 -5.26 14.87 1.95
C VAL A 96 -5.38 14.55 3.44
N VAL A 97 -6.42 13.81 3.85
CA VAL A 97 -6.62 13.43 5.26
C VAL A 97 -5.47 12.53 5.75
N MET A 98 -5.08 11.55 4.94
CA MET A 98 -3.96 10.65 5.26
C MET A 98 -2.65 11.43 5.35
N GLY A 99 -2.41 12.37 4.44
CA GLY A 99 -1.21 13.23 4.44
C GLY A 99 -1.13 14.09 5.70
N ALA A 100 -2.23 14.71 6.11
CA ALA A 100 -2.31 15.46 7.36
C ALA A 100 -2.01 14.56 8.58
N GLY A 101 -2.62 13.38 8.66
CA GLY A 101 -2.36 12.41 9.71
C GLY A 101 -0.91 11.95 9.74
N PHE A 102 -0.28 11.77 8.57
CA PHE A 102 1.12 11.38 8.46
C PHE A 102 2.08 12.47 8.97
N ILE A 103 1.80 13.74 8.64
CA ILE A 103 2.61 14.88 9.12
C ILE A 103 2.51 15.01 10.66
N MET A 104 1.30 14.86 11.21
CA MET A 104 1.06 14.99 12.65
C MET A 104 1.61 13.80 13.46
N GLY A 105 1.43 12.59 12.97
CA GLY A 105 1.80 11.36 13.68
C GLY A 105 3.20 10.85 13.36
N GLY A 106 3.74 11.21 12.21
CA GLY A 106 5.06 10.76 11.77
C GLY A 106 5.12 9.28 11.37
N PHE A 107 3.97 8.61 11.22
CA PHE A 107 3.86 7.21 10.82
C PHE A 107 2.88 7.04 9.66
N CYS A 108 3.16 6.10 8.77
CA CYS A 108 2.11 5.55 7.93
C CYS A 108 1.46 4.33 8.62
N PRO A 109 0.28 3.88 8.19
CA PRO A 109 -0.37 2.72 8.81
C PRO A 109 0.55 1.49 8.94
N GLY A 110 1.31 1.16 7.90
CA GLY A 110 2.22 0.00 7.92
C GLY A 110 3.38 0.14 8.90
N THR A 111 4.05 1.27 8.89
CA THR A 111 5.22 1.50 9.77
C THR A 111 4.85 1.68 11.22
N SER A 112 3.62 2.13 11.52
CA SER A 112 3.12 2.24 12.89
C SER A 112 2.99 0.87 13.57
N PHE A 113 2.57 -0.16 12.84
CA PHE A 113 2.52 -1.53 13.38
C PHE A 113 3.92 -2.06 13.68
N CYS A 114 4.91 -1.80 12.82
CA CYS A 114 6.30 -2.16 13.11
C CYS A 114 6.81 -1.43 14.35
N GLY A 115 6.56 -0.12 14.47
CA GLY A 115 6.91 0.67 15.64
C GLY A 115 6.25 0.17 16.93
N ALA A 116 4.97 -0.17 16.87
CA ALA A 116 4.22 -0.72 18.00
C ALA A 116 4.76 -2.10 18.43
N ALA A 117 5.12 -2.96 17.47
CA ALA A 117 5.67 -4.30 17.73
C ALA A 117 7.00 -4.25 18.49
N ILE A 118 7.82 -3.22 18.29
CA ILE A 118 9.09 -3.01 19.01
C ILE A 118 8.91 -2.17 20.29
N GLY A 119 7.68 -1.85 20.69
CA GLY A 119 7.37 -1.21 21.96
C GLY A 119 7.45 0.32 21.97
N LYS A 120 7.41 0.99 20.82
CA LYS A 120 7.35 2.46 20.78
C LYS A 120 5.97 2.97 21.15
N ILE A 121 5.87 3.73 22.22
CA ILE A 121 4.60 4.23 22.77
C ILE A 121 3.90 5.16 21.79
N ASP A 122 4.64 6.02 21.09
CA ASP A 122 4.12 6.92 20.05
C ASP A 122 3.45 6.16 18.91
N ALA A 123 4.06 5.06 18.46
CA ALA A 123 3.49 4.17 17.46
C ALA A 123 2.25 3.43 17.96
N MET A 124 2.24 2.99 19.23
CA MET A 124 1.08 2.33 19.84
C MET A 124 -0.13 3.28 19.91
N VAL A 125 0.09 4.52 20.32
CA VAL A 125 -0.95 5.56 20.37
C VAL A 125 -1.48 5.85 18.94
N PHE A 126 -0.58 5.93 17.95
CA PHE A 126 -0.97 6.11 16.55
C PHE A 126 -1.83 4.96 16.05
N VAL A 127 -1.46 3.70 16.33
CA VAL A 127 -2.26 2.51 15.99
C VAL A 127 -3.61 2.54 16.66
N GLY A 128 -3.69 2.92 17.94
CA GLY A 128 -4.95 3.12 18.66
C GLY A 128 -5.85 4.15 17.97
N GLY A 129 -5.28 5.29 17.58
CA GLY A 129 -5.99 6.32 16.81
C GLY A 129 -6.47 5.83 15.46
N LEU A 130 -5.66 5.01 14.77
CA LEU A 130 -6.02 4.40 13.50
C LEU A 130 -7.23 3.48 13.64
N PHE A 131 -7.28 2.62 14.66
CA PHE A 131 -8.44 1.75 14.91
C PHE A 131 -9.70 2.55 15.19
N ILE A 132 -9.61 3.60 16.02
CA ILE A 132 -10.74 4.50 16.30
C ILE A 132 -11.19 5.20 15.01
N GLY A 133 -10.27 5.67 14.18
CA GLY A 133 -10.56 6.31 12.91
C GLY A 133 -11.26 5.39 11.92
N VAL A 134 -10.78 4.15 11.77
CA VAL A 134 -11.39 3.13 10.89
C VAL A 134 -12.80 2.78 11.38
N TYR A 135 -12.96 2.58 12.70
CA TYR A 135 -14.28 2.31 13.28
C TYR A 135 -15.24 3.48 13.08
N GLY A 136 -14.79 4.70 13.34
CA GLY A 136 -15.59 5.92 13.12
C GLY A 136 -15.98 6.10 11.64
N PHE A 137 -15.06 5.85 10.72
CA PHE A 137 -15.34 5.87 9.30
C PHE A 137 -16.37 4.80 8.90
N ALA A 138 -16.22 3.57 9.38
CA ALA A 138 -17.16 2.48 9.09
C ALA A 138 -18.57 2.81 9.59
N PHE A 139 -18.69 3.42 10.77
CA PHE A 139 -19.98 3.84 11.34
C PHE A 139 -20.64 4.98 10.56
N THR A 140 -19.83 5.93 10.06
CA THR A 140 -20.32 7.09 9.31
C THR A 140 -20.39 6.86 7.80
N TYR A 141 -19.93 5.69 7.30
CA TYR A 141 -19.87 5.36 5.88
C TYR A 141 -21.18 5.63 5.11
N PRO A 142 -22.38 5.31 5.63
CA PRO A 142 -23.64 5.56 4.90
C PRO A 142 -23.86 7.02 4.51
N TRP A 143 -23.27 7.97 5.26
CA TRP A 143 -23.38 9.40 4.96
C TRP A 143 -22.44 9.83 3.85
N TRP A 144 -21.30 9.16 3.71
CA TRP A 144 -20.25 9.50 2.77
C TRP A 144 -20.28 8.65 1.49
N GLU A 145 -21.13 7.62 1.44
CA GLU A 145 -21.19 6.66 0.33
C GLU A 145 -21.38 7.35 -1.02
N LYS A 146 -22.29 8.31 -1.14
CA LYS A 146 -22.54 9.05 -2.38
C LYS A 146 -21.32 9.84 -2.85
N MET A 147 -20.56 10.40 -1.92
CA MET A 147 -19.34 11.15 -2.22
C MET A 147 -18.17 10.19 -2.51
N TYR A 148 -18.14 9.06 -1.81
CA TYR A 148 -17.15 8.01 -2.01
C TYR A 148 -17.27 7.40 -3.42
N MET A 149 -18.47 7.12 -3.87
CA MET A 149 -18.77 6.55 -5.19
C MET A 149 -18.74 7.57 -6.33
N ALA A 150 -18.56 8.87 -6.03
CA ALA A 150 -18.52 9.92 -7.03
C ALA A 150 -17.28 9.80 -7.93
N LYS A 151 -17.47 10.05 -9.24
CA LYS A 151 -16.40 9.99 -10.27
C LYS A 151 -15.67 8.66 -10.32
N TYR A 152 -16.42 7.60 -10.55
CA TYR A 152 -15.87 6.29 -10.86
C TYR A 152 -15.09 6.35 -12.20
N LEU A 153 -13.79 6.12 -12.14
CA LEU A 153 -12.91 6.07 -13.33
C LEU A 153 -12.72 4.64 -13.87
N GLY A 154 -13.26 3.62 -13.19
CA GLY A 154 -12.99 2.22 -13.53
C GLY A 154 -11.58 1.79 -13.13
N GLU A 155 -11.05 0.84 -13.89
CA GLU A 155 -9.68 0.36 -13.77
C GLU A 155 -8.81 1.08 -14.82
N PRO A 156 -8.13 2.18 -14.50
CA PRO A 156 -7.34 2.92 -15.49
C PRO A 156 -6.05 2.17 -15.82
N LYS A 157 -6.12 1.19 -16.70
CA LYS A 157 -4.94 0.57 -17.28
C LYS A 157 -4.34 1.55 -18.29
N VAL A 158 -3.08 1.94 -18.08
CA VAL A 158 -2.35 2.88 -18.95
C VAL A 158 -2.28 2.36 -20.39
N SER A 159 -2.18 1.04 -20.56
CA SER A 159 -2.18 0.37 -21.87
C SER A 159 -3.45 0.66 -22.69
N GLU A 160 -4.60 0.71 -22.05
CA GLU A 160 -5.89 0.95 -22.70
C GLU A 160 -6.03 2.43 -23.14
N LYS A 161 -5.55 3.37 -22.29
CA LYS A 161 -5.57 4.82 -22.63
C LYS A 161 -4.57 5.21 -23.70
N LEU A 162 -3.46 4.51 -23.85
CA LEU A 162 -2.46 4.75 -24.88
C LEU A 162 -2.75 4.02 -26.19
N GLY A 163 -3.90 3.29 -26.28
CA GLY A 163 -4.26 2.54 -27.50
C GLY A 163 -3.30 1.39 -27.83
N MET A 164 -2.44 1.03 -26.87
CA MET A 164 -1.58 -0.14 -26.98
C MET A 164 -2.41 -1.35 -26.55
N SER A 165 -3.18 -1.88 -27.52
CA SER A 165 -3.87 -3.15 -27.36
C SER A 165 -2.86 -4.21 -26.93
N GLY A 166 -3.00 -4.70 -25.70
CA GLY A 166 -2.10 -5.68 -25.12
C GLY A 166 -2.11 -6.99 -25.91
N ARG A 167 -1.19 -7.09 -26.83
CA ARG A 167 -0.73 -8.30 -27.46
C ARG A 167 0.78 -8.32 -27.35
N PHE A 168 1.23 -8.71 -26.18
CA PHE A 168 2.59 -9.21 -25.98
C PHE A 168 2.50 -10.54 -25.22
#